data_3b6cddf326b42aca2ce0d9d60af5e2d3
#
_entry.id   3b6cddf326b42aca2ce0d9d60af5e2d3
#
_cell.length_a   1.000
_cell.length_b   1.000
_cell.length_c   1.000
_cell.angle_alpha   90.00
_cell.angle_beta   90.00
_cell.angle_gamma   90.00
#
_symmetry.space_group_name_H-M   'P 1'
#
loop_
_entity.id
_entity.type
_entity.pdbx_description
1 polymer ?
#
loop_
_entity_poly.entity_id
_entity_poly.type
_entity_poly.pdbx_seq_one_letter_code
_entity_poly.pdbx_strand_id
1 'polypeptide(L)'
;QTTPQIIREAVGFEMSRNGQVYFVNSRINNIENLAALIQREVPDARIAVAHGQLAPKEMEQILIDFGNHEYDVLVATKIIENGIDVPNANTIMIHDAHHYGLSELHQLRGRVGRSDRKAFCYLLTPPLEGLSEDSKRRLRAIESFSDLGSGIRIALQDLDQRGAGNVLGAEQSGFITDMGYETYQKVFSEAIREL
;
A
#
# COMPACT_ATOMS: atom_id res chain seq x y z
N GLN A 1 4.21 8.59 -18.05
CA GLN A 1 2.83 9.08 -17.81
C GLN A 1 2.82 10.03 -16.63
N THR A 2 1.97 11.06 -16.66
CA THR A 2 1.76 11.96 -15.52
C THR A 2 0.82 11.33 -14.48
N THR A 3 0.90 11.76 -13.22
CA THR A 3 -0.03 11.30 -12.16
C THR A 3 -1.49 11.50 -12.54
N PRO A 4 -1.96 12.64 -13.08
CA PRO A 4 -3.33 12.80 -13.52
C PRO A 4 -3.76 11.79 -14.59
N GLN A 5 -2.91 11.48 -15.55
CA GLN A 5 -3.21 10.47 -16.59
C GLN A 5 -3.37 9.08 -15.98
N ILE A 6 -2.49 8.68 -15.07
CA ILE A 6 -2.55 7.38 -14.38
C ILE A 6 -3.84 7.28 -13.56
N ILE A 7 -4.23 8.33 -12.84
CA ILE A 7 -5.49 8.38 -12.08
C ILE A 7 -6.67 8.17 -13.01
N ARG A 8 -6.74 8.90 -14.10
CA ARG A 8 -7.84 8.80 -15.08
C ARG A 8 -7.97 7.38 -15.64
N GLU A 9 -6.85 6.79 -16.05
CA GLU A 9 -6.83 5.45 -16.63
C GLU A 9 -7.18 4.38 -15.59
N ALA A 10 -6.57 4.42 -14.41
CA ALA A 10 -6.76 3.40 -13.38
C ALA A 10 -8.18 3.44 -12.76
N VAL A 11 -8.64 4.62 -12.39
CA VAL A 11 -9.98 4.78 -11.80
C VAL A 11 -11.06 4.51 -12.86
N GLY A 12 -10.89 5.03 -14.06
CA GLY A 12 -11.82 4.80 -15.17
C GLY A 12 -11.92 3.33 -15.55
N PHE A 13 -10.80 2.62 -15.60
CA PHE A 13 -10.79 1.18 -15.86
C PHE A 13 -11.53 0.40 -14.76
N GLU A 14 -11.25 0.68 -13.49
CA GLU A 14 -11.91 -0.01 -12.38
C GLU A 14 -13.42 0.25 -12.36
N MET A 15 -13.85 1.49 -12.59
CA MET A 15 -15.27 1.84 -12.70
C MET A 15 -15.95 1.13 -13.89
N SER A 16 -15.25 0.97 -15.01
CA SER A 16 -15.80 0.30 -16.21
C SER A 16 -16.15 -1.17 -15.97
N ARG A 17 -15.53 -1.81 -15.00
CA ARG A 17 -15.82 -3.18 -14.58
C ARG A 17 -16.61 -3.28 -13.26
N ASN A 18 -17.26 -2.20 -12.84
CA ASN A 18 -18.00 -2.06 -11.58
C ASN A 18 -17.19 -2.34 -10.32
N GLY A 19 -15.89 -2.09 -10.35
CA GLY A 19 -15.02 -2.18 -9.21
C GLY A 19 -14.92 -0.86 -8.45
N GLN A 20 -14.15 -0.90 -7.37
CA GLN A 20 -13.87 0.25 -6.52
C GLN A 20 -12.37 0.41 -6.29
N VAL A 21 -11.95 1.62 -5.93
CA VAL A 21 -10.56 2.00 -5.76
C VAL A 21 -10.29 2.50 -4.36
N TYR A 22 -9.25 1.97 -3.72
CA TYR A 22 -8.60 2.61 -2.57
C TYR A 22 -7.54 3.59 -3.07
N PHE A 23 -7.61 4.82 -2.61
CA PHE A 23 -6.58 5.80 -2.85
C PHE A 23 -5.96 6.24 -1.53
N VAL A 24 -4.72 5.83 -1.26
CA VAL A 24 -4.06 6.01 0.04
C VAL A 24 -3.09 7.17 -0.03
N ASN A 25 -3.20 8.10 0.93
CA ASN A 25 -2.30 9.22 1.11
C ASN A 25 -1.66 9.18 2.51
N SER A 26 -0.37 9.48 2.61
CA SER A 26 0.35 9.44 3.89
C SER A 26 0.02 10.62 4.82
N ARG A 27 -0.54 11.70 4.29
CA ARG A 27 -0.75 12.95 5.02
C ARG A 27 -2.19 13.45 4.91
N ILE A 28 -2.74 13.92 6.02
CA ILE A 28 -4.09 14.51 6.07
C ILE A 28 -4.14 15.84 5.32
N ASN A 29 -3.08 16.66 5.42
CA ASN A 29 -3.08 18.05 4.94
C ASN A 29 -3.37 18.24 3.45
N ASN A 30 -3.12 17.22 2.63
CA ASN A 30 -3.33 17.29 1.17
C ASN A 30 -4.46 16.38 0.67
N ILE A 31 -5.20 15.74 1.58
CA ILE A 31 -6.15 14.70 1.19
C ILE A 31 -7.34 15.27 0.39
N GLU A 32 -7.81 16.45 0.76
CA GLU A 32 -8.88 17.14 0.05
C GLU A 32 -8.46 17.61 -1.34
N ASN A 33 -7.24 18.11 -1.48
CA ASN A 33 -6.68 18.48 -2.77
C ASN A 33 -6.53 17.26 -3.70
N LEU A 34 -6.14 16.13 -3.13
CA LEU A 34 -6.03 14.86 -3.86
C LEU A 34 -7.42 14.38 -4.31
N ALA A 35 -8.42 14.43 -3.43
CA ALA A 35 -9.79 14.10 -3.78
C ALA A 35 -10.32 15.02 -4.90
N ALA A 36 -10.04 16.32 -4.82
CA ALA A 36 -10.40 17.28 -5.86
C ALA A 36 -9.71 17.00 -7.20
N LEU A 37 -8.45 16.57 -7.18
CA LEU A 37 -7.72 16.14 -8.37
C LEU A 37 -8.40 14.92 -9.01
N ILE A 38 -8.71 13.90 -8.22
CA ILE A 38 -9.39 12.69 -8.71
C ILE A 38 -10.75 13.06 -9.31
N GLN A 39 -11.52 13.90 -8.64
CA GLN A 39 -12.84 14.34 -9.13
C GLN A 39 -12.73 15.10 -10.47
N ARG A 40 -11.69 15.90 -10.62
CA ARG A 40 -11.44 16.62 -11.88
C ARG A 40 -11.07 15.66 -13.03
N GLU A 41 -10.23 14.66 -12.72
CA GLU A 41 -9.78 13.70 -13.74
C GLU A 41 -10.85 12.67 -14.11
N VAL A 42 -11.73 12.33 -13.16
CA VAL A 42 -12.82 11.38 -13.35
C VAL A 42 -14.12 11.99 -12.78
N PRO A 43 -14.78 12.88 -13.55
CA PRO A 43 -15.94 13.65 -13.06
C PRO A 43 -17.12 12.78 -12.60
N ASP A 44 -17.29 11.61 -13.17
CA ASP A 44 -18.39 10.68 -12.84
C ASP A 44 -18.11 9.83 -11.59
N ALA A 45 -16.92 9.86 -11.05
CA ALA A 45 -16.56 9.09 -9.86
C ALA A 45 -17.23 9.69 -8.60
N ARG A 46 -17.82 8.82 -7.80
CA ARG A 46 -18.31 9.14 -6.45
C ARG A 46 -17.17 8.92 -5.47
N ILE A 47 -16.72 9.98 -4.82
CA ILE A 47 -15.51 9.98 -4.00
C ILE A 47 -15.87 10.23 -2.54
N ALA A 48 -15.35 9.38 -1.65
CA ALA A 48 -15.37 9.61 -0.21
C ALA A 48 -13.96 9.90 0.30
N VAL A 49 -13.86 10.71 1.34
CA VAL A 49 -12.60 11.04 2.02
C VAL A 49 -12.68 10.57 3.47
N ALA A 50 -11.70 9.81 3.92
CA ALA A 50 -11.64 9.25 5.26
C ALA A 50 -10.26 9.48 5.90
N HIS A 51 -10.22 10.13 7.06
CA HIS A 51 -8.97 10.40 7.79
C HIS A 51 -9.17 10.42 9.30
N GLY A 52 -8.09 10.32 10.07
CA GLY A 52 -8.13 10.15 11.52
C GLY A 52 -8.67 11.32 12.34
N GLN A 53 -8.94 12.46 11.71
CA GLN A 53 -9.56 13.61 12.38
C GLN A 53 -11.10 13.61 12.29
N LEU A 54 -11.67 12.71 11.51
CA LEU A 54 -13.13 12.54 11.46
C LEU A 54 -13.66 11.94 12.76
N ALA A 55 -14.91 12.30 13.11
CA ALA A 55 -15.59 11.66 14.22
C ALA A 55 -15.74 10.14 13.94
N PRO A 56 -15.60 9.28 14.98
CA PRO A 56 -15.68 7.83 14.79
C PRO A 56 -16.94 7.35 14.08
N LYS A 57 -18.09 7.93 14.37
CA LYS A 57 -19.36 7.61 13.70
C LYS A 57 -19.38 7.99 12.23
N GLU A 58 -18.81 9.15 11.90
CA GLU A 58 -18.70 9.62 10.52
C GLU A 58 -17.77 8.71 9.72
N MET A 59 -16.63 8.37 10.30
CA MET A 59 -15.71 7.39 9.73
C MET A 59 -16.40 6.05 9.43
N GLU A 60 -17.07 5.49 10.42
CA GLU A 60 -17.79 4.22 10.30
C GLU A 60 -18.84 4.28 9.17
N GLN A 61 -19.61 5.36 9.09
CA GLN A 61 -20.62 5.54 8.06
C GLN A 61 -20.01 5.57 6.66
N ILE A 62 -18.92 6.33 6.46
CA ILE A 62 -18.20 6.38 5.17
C ILE A 62 -17.75 4.99 4.75
N LEU A 63 -17.24 4.21 5.69
CA LEU A 63 -16.73 2.88 5.42
C LEU A 63 -17.85 1.87 5.07
N ILE A 64 -18.98 1.97 5.76
CA ILE A 64 -20.18 1.19 5.43
C ILE A 64 -20.69 1.55 4.04
N ASP A 65 -20.81 2.84 3.73
CA ASP A 65 -21.28 3.33 2.45
C ASP A 65 -20.35 2.92 1.31
N PHE A 66 -19.03 2.96 1.54
CA PHE A 66 -18.06 2.44 0.58
C PHE A 66 -18.21 0.93 0.38
N GLY A 67 -18.40 0.16 1.45
CA GLY A 67 -18.68 -1.27 1.38
C GLY A 67 -19.94 -1.60 0.61
N ASN A 68 -20.98 -0.74 0.66
CA ASN A 68 -22.23 -0.84 -0.06
C ASN A 68 -22.18 -0.27 -1.50
N HIS A 69 -20.99 0.08 -1.98
CA HIS A 69 -20.80 0.67 -3.31
C HIS A 69 -21.51 2.02 -3.54
N GLU A 70 -21.70 2.80 -2.49
CA GLU A 70 -22.17 4.18 -2.62
C GLU A 70 -21.09 5.12 -3.14
N TYR A 71 -19.81 4.70 -3.04
CA TYR A 71 -18.64 5.41 -3.54
C TYR A 71 -17.81 4.51 -4.44
N ASP A 72 -17.22 5.10 -5.47
CA ASP A 72 -16.31 4.43 -6.41
C ASP A 72 -14.86 4.48 -5.95
N VAL A 73 -14.49 5.58 -5.27
CA VAL A 73 -13.14 5.82 -4.74
C VAL A 73 -13.21 6.21 -3.28
N LEU A 74 -12.42 5.54 -2.46
CA LEU A 74 -12.16 5.93 -1.07
C LEU A 74 -10.76 6.53 -0.99
N VAL A 75 -10.67 7.82 -0.75
CA VAL A 75 -9.40 8.52 -0.48
C VAL A 75 -9.19 8.53 1.03
N ALA A 76 -8.15 7.86 1.50
CA ALA A 76 -7.94 7.68 2.94
C ALA A 76 -6.47 7.82 3.33
N THR A 77 -6.24 8.17 4.60
CA THR A 77 -4.94 7.98 5.25
C THR A 77 -4.77 6.53 5.72
N LYS A 78 -3.77 6.23 6.51
CA LYS A 78 -3.43 4.88 7.02
C LYS A 78 -4.55 4.07 7.68
N ILE A 79 -5.74 4.62 7.80
CA ILE A 79 -6.91 4.03 8.48
C ILE A 79 -7.40 2.73 7.83
N ILE A 80 -7.06 2.49 6.58
CA ILE A 80 -7.39 1.24 5.88
C ILE A 80 -6.75 0.01 6.58
N GLU A 81 -5.82 0.23 7.50
CA GLU A 81 -5.16 -0.86 8.25
C GLU A 81 -6.14 -1.64 9.16
N ASN A 82 -7.25 -1.05 9.57
CA ASN A 82 -8.12 -1.58 10.61
C ASN A 82 -9.42 -2.27 10.11
N GLY A 83 -9.30 -3.14 9.12
CA GLY A 83 -10.29 -4.21 9.05
C GLY A 83 -11.51 -4.01 8.17
N ILE A 84 -11.45 -3.19 7.11
CA ILE A 84 -12.50 -3.17 6.12
C ILE A 84 -12.13 -4.10 4.99
N ASP A 85 -12.90 -5.15 4.88
CA ASP A 85 -12.84 -6.04 3.74
C ASP A 85 -13.89 -5.62 2.72
N VAL A 86 -13.45 -5.02 1.62
CA VAL A 86 -14.31 -4.67 0.49
C VAL A 86 -13.84 -5.49 -0.73
N PRO A 87 -14.42 -6.66 -0.96
CA PRO A 87 -14.00 -7.55 -2.04
C PRO A 87 -14.09 -6.92 -3.43
N ASN A 88 -14.96 -5.92 -3.59
CA ASN A 88 -15.12 -5.18 -4.84
C ASN A 88 -14.03 -4.12 -5.08
N ALA A 89 -13.22 -3.79 -4.08
CA ALA A 89 -12.07 -2.91 -4.23
C ALA A 89 -10.86 -3.71 -4.74
N ASN A 90 -10.64 -3.66 -6.05
CA ASN A 90 -9.60 -4.43 -6.73
C ASN A 90 -8.43 -3.58 -7.22
N THR A 91 -8.48 -2.28 -7.01
CA THR A 91 -7.37 -1.36 -7.30
C THR A 91 -7.02 -0.56 -6.06
N ILE A 92 -5.74 -0.50 -5.73
CA ILE A 92 -5.19 0.40 -4.72
C ILE A 92 -4.15 1.31 -5.38
N MET A 93 -4.26 2.61 -5.10
CA MET A 93 -3.29 3.61 -5.52
C MET A 93 -2.65 4.21 -4.28
N ILE A 94 -1.34 4.17 -4.18
CA ILE A 94 -0.57 4.64 -3.02
C ILE A 94 0.20 5.89 -3.45
N HIS A 95 -0.26 7.04 -2.97
CA HIS A 95 0.35 8.33 -3.25
C HIS A 95 1.60 8.54 -2.40
N ASP A 96 2.65 9.10 -2.99
CA ASP A 96 3.96 9.24 -2.35
C ASP A 96 4.47 7.92 -1.75
N ALA A 97 4.40 6.85 -2.53
CA ALA A 97 4.73 5.49 -2.08
C ALA A 97 6.15 5.36 -1.52
N HIS A 98 7.08 6.25 -1.90
CA HIS A 98 8.46 6.29 -1.41
C HIS A 98 8.57 6.68 0.08
N HIS A 99 7.51 7.22 0.69
CA HIS A 99 7.45 7.54 2.12
C HIS A 99 7.02 6.35 3.00
N TYR A 100 6.58 5.26 2.40
CA TYR A 100 6.15 4.06 3.14
C TYR A 100 7.28 3.06 3.30
N GLY A 101 7.28 2.36 4.43
CA GLY A 101 8.13 1.19 4.63
C GLY A 101 7.68 0.00 3.78
N LEU A 102 8.57 -0.96 3.58
CA LEU A 102 8.28 -2.15 2.76
C LEU A 102 7.13 -2.97 3.32
N SER A 103 7.09 -3.18 4.65
CA SER A 103 5.99 -3.90 5.32
C SER A 103 4.66 -3.16 5.19
N GLU A 104 4.65 -1.82 5.29
CA GLU A 104 3.45 -1.01 5.10
C GLU A 104 2.92 -1.14 3.67
N LEU A 105 3.79 -1.05 2.67
CA LEU A 105 3.41 -1.23 1.26
C LEU A 105 2.83 -2.62 1.00
N HIS A 106 3.40 -3.64 1.60
CA HIS A 106 2.89 -5.01 1.50
C HIS A 106 1.50 -5.14 2.12
N GLN A 107 1.28 -4.59 3.31
CA GLN A 107 -0.03 -4.59 3.97
C GLN A 107 -1.08 -3.85 3.15
N LEU A 108 -0.75 -2.69 2.60
CA LEU A 108 -1.65 -1.92 1.74
C LEU A 108 -1.99 -2.70 0.47
N ARG A 109 -1.00 -3.29 -0.20
CA ARG A 109 -1.22 -4.13 -1.38
C ARG A 109 -2.15 -5.31 -1.07
N GLY A 110 -2.04 -5.89 0.12
CA GLY A 110 -2.87 -7.01 0.57
C GLY A 110 -4.35 -6.67 0.80
N ARG A 111 -4.74 -5.39 0.69
CA ARG A 111 -6.15 -4.96 0.80
C ARG A 111 -6.96 -5.18 -0.47
N VAL A 112 -6.30 -5.46 -1.59
CA VAL A 112 -6.95 -5.79 -2.86
C VAL A 112 -6.59 -7.21 -3.28
N GLY A 113 -7.27 -7.76 -4.30
CA GLY A 113 -7.02 -9.11 -4.78
C GLY A 113 -7.70 -10.21 -3.97
N ARG A 114 -8.78 -9.88 -3.26
CA ARG A 114 -9.58 -10.82 -2.45
C ARG A 114 -10.80 -11.37 -3.18
N SER A 115 -10.95 -11.04 -4.45
CA SER A 115 -11.94 -11.58 -5.36
C SER A 115 -11.26 -12.36 -6.50
N ASP A 116 -12.06 -12.97 -7.37
CA ASP A 116 -11.59 -13.64 -8.59
C ASP A 116 -11.14 -12.68 -9.70
N ARG A 117 -11.36 -11.37 -9.52
CA ARG A 117 -10.93 -10.33 -10.46
C ARG A 117 -9.47 -9.97 -10.27
N LYS A 118 -8.80 -9.66 -11.38
CA LYS A 118 -7.43 -9.17 -11.34
C LYS A 118 -7.34 -7.86 -10.56
N ALA A 119 -6.45 -7.83 -9.56
CA ALA A 119 -6.17 -6.65 -8.75
C ALA A 119 -4.96 -5.88 -9.28
N PHE A 120 -4.95 -4.57 -9.02
CA PHE A 120 -3.88 -3.67 -9.38
C PHE A 120 -3.41 -2.85 -8.18
N CYS A 121 -2.11 -2.67 -8.07
CA CYS A 121 -1.47 -1.80 -7.09
C CYS A 121 -0.58 -0.79 -7.83
N TYR A 122 -0.93 0.48 -7.70
CA TYR A 122 -0.16 1.59 -8.30
C TYR A 122 0.64 2.29 -7.22
N LEU A 123 1.95 2.34 -7.41
CA LEU A 123 2.87 3.07 -6.55
C LEU A 123 3.21 4.41 -7.20
N LEU A 124 2.57 5.47 -6.74
CA LEU A 124 2.77 6.82 -7.29
C LEU A 124 3.93 7.50 -6.56
N THR A 125 4.92 7.93 -7.32
CA THR A 125 6.15 8.56 -6.80
C THR A 125 6.55 9.74 -7.66
N PRO A 126 7.38 10.67 -7.13
CA PRO A 126 8.15 11.57 -7.98
C PRO A 126 9.06 10.78 -8.93
N PRO A 127 9.70 11.44 -9.90
CA PRO A 127 10.67 10.78 -10.78
C PRO A 127 11.72 10.01 -9.98
N LEU A 128 12.02 8.78 -10.40
CA LEU A 128 12.90 7.86 -9.67
C LEU A 128 14.30 8.41 -9.45
N GLU A 129 14.77 9.25 -10.35
CA GLU A 129 16.10 9.88 -10.27
C GLU A 129 16.28 10.76 -9.03
N GLY A 130 15.19 11.32 -8.52
CA GLY A 130 15.17 12.15 -7.31
C GLY A 130 15.01 11.39 -6.00
N LEU A 131 14.81 10.08 -6.04
CA LEU A 131 14.60 9.25 -4.86
C LEU A 131 15.94 8.71 -4.31
N SER A 132 15.97 8.47 -2.99
CA SER A 132 17.09 7.76 -2.37
C SER A 132 17.20 6.32 -2.87
N GLU A 133 18.40 5.76 -2.85
CA GLU A 133 18.61 4.35 -3.25
C GLU A 133 17.80 3.38 -2.38
N ASP A 134 17.63 3.71 -1.11
CA ASP A 134 16.82 2.93 -0.19
C ASP A 134 15.33 2.93 -0.58
N SER A 135 14.77 4.08 -0.95
CA SER A 135 13.41 4.19 -1.47
C SER A 135 13.23 3.41 -2.77
N LYS A 136 14.16 3.53 -3.71
CA LYS A 136 14.13 2.77 -4.96
C LYS A 136 14.17 1.27 -4.71
N ARG A 137 14.98 0.81 -3.76
CA ARG A 137 15.09 -0.60 -3.38
C ARG A 137 13.79 -1.16 -2.83
N ARG A 138 13.13 -0.43 -1.92
CA ARG A 138 11.82 -0.82 -1.38
C ARG A 138 10.76 -0.91 -2.45
N LEU A 139 10.67 0.07 -3.33
CA LEU A 139 9.69 0.09 -4.43
C LEU A 139 9.90 -1.10 -5.39
N ARG A 140 11.15 -1.39 -5.75
CA ARG A 140 11.46 -2.56 -6.58
C ARG A 140 11.13 -3.87 -5.88
N ALA A 141 11.35 -3.96 -4.57
CA ALA A 141 11.01 -5.15 -3.81
C ALA A 141 9.52 -5.44 -3.83
N ILE A 142 8.68 -4.44 -3.58
CA ILE A 142 7.21 -4.64 -3.60
C ILE A 142 6.69 -4.97 -4.99
N GLU A 143 7.28 -4.41 -6.04
CA GLU A 143 6.95 -4.71 -7.43
C GLU A 143 7.30 -6.16 -7.80
N SER A 144 8.42 -6.68 -7.30
CA SER A 144 8.90 -8.03 -7.59
C SER A 144 8.12 -9.12 -6.86
N PHE A 145 7.53 -8.84 -5.70
CA PHE A 145 6.85 -9.81 -4.86
C PHE A 145 5.34 -9.75 -5.07
N SER A 146 4.83 -10.55 -6.01
CA SER A 146 3.42 -10.61 -6.38
C SER A 146 2.72 -11.93 -6.07
N ASP A 147 3.42 -12.97 -5.60
CA ASP A 147 2.94 -14.31 -5.36
C ASP A 147 2.58 -14.60 -3.88
N LEU A 148 1.90 -15.72 -3.64
CA LEU A 148 1.60 -16.22 -2.29
C LEU A 148 2.92 -16.49 -1.53
N GLY A 149 2.97 -16.10 -0.25
CA GLY A 149 4.18 -16.22 0.57
C GLY A 149 5.16 -15.05 0.45
N SER A 150 4.90 -14.10 -0.45
CA SER A 150 5.73 -12.91 -0.60
C SER A 150 5.84 -12.08 0.68
N GLY A 151 4.85 -12.15 1.58
CA GLY A 151 4.84 -11.42 2.85
C GLY A 151 6.04 -11.72 3.75
N ILE A 152 6.44 -12.98 3.86
CA ILE A 152 7.64 -13.39 4.63
C ILE A 152 8.90 -12.87 3.97
N ARG A 153 9.02 -13.00 2.65
CA ARG A 153 10.17 -12.51 1.90
C ARG A 153 10.34 -11.01 2.00
N ILE A 154 9.22 -10.27 1.95
CA ILE A 154 9.22 -8.81 2.11
C ILE A 154 9.62 -8.41 3.53
N ALA A 155 9.10 -9.08 4.55
CA ALA A 155 9.46 -8.82 5.94
C ALA A 155 10.96 -9.05 6.21
N LEU A 156 11.51 -10.12 5.67
CA LEU A 156 12.95 -10.43 5.78
C LEU A 156 13.80 -9.38 5.06
N GLN A 157 13.37 -8.94 3.88
CA GLN A 157 14.08 -7.90 3.14
C GLN A 157 14.00 -6.54 3.83
N ASP A 158 12.88 -6.21 4.47
CA ASP A 158 12.74 -5.00 5.26
C ASP A 158 13.67 -5.00 6.49
N LEU A 159 13.80 -6.16 7.17
CA LEU A 159 14.77 -6.36 8.25
C LEU A 159 16.21 -6.17 7.77
N ASP A 160 16.57 -6.72 6.63
CA ASP A 160 17.90 -6.59 6.04
C ASP A 160 18.22 -5.12 5.72
N GLN A 161 17.27 -4.39 5.15
CA GLN A 161 17.43 -2.96 4.81
C GLN A 161 17.54 -2.05 6.04
N ARG A 162 16.80 -2.35 7.12
CA ARG A 162 16.81 -1.57 8.36
C ARG A 162 17.94 -1.95 9.30
N GLY A 163 18.52 -3.13 9.11
CA GLY A 163 19.38 -3.80 10.08
C GLY A 163 18.58 -4.41 11.23
N ALA A 164 18.97 -5.59 11.67
CA ALA A 164 18.27 -6.32 12.73
C ALA A 164 18.26 -5.61 14.10
N GLY A 165 19.11 -4.62 14.30
CA GLY A 165 19.25 -3.89 15.56
C GLY A 165 17.98 -3.17 16.03
N ASN A 166 17.09 -2.81 15.14
CA ASN A 166 15.82 -2.15 15.49
C ASN A 166 14.77 -3.14 16.01
N VAL A 167 14.96 -4.44 15.80
CA VAL A 167 14.02 -5.50 16.20
C VAL A 167 14.54 -6.32 17.35
N LEU A 168 15.85 -6.57 17.41
CA LEU A 168 16.50 -7.48 18.34
C LEU A 168 17.41 -6.78 19.37
N GLY A 169 17.53 -5.45 19.32
CA GLY A 169 18.41 -4.66 20.18
C GLY A 169 19.73 -4.28 19.53
N ALA A 170 20.34 -3.22 20.02
CA ALA A 170 21.48 -2.54 19.41
C ALA A 170 22.75 -3.42 19.23
N GLU A 171 22.87 -4.52 19.96
CA GLU A 171 24.05 -5.38 19.95
C GLU A 171 24.08 -6.37 18.77
N GLN A 172 22.96 -6.53 18.05
CA GLN A 172 22.86 -7.50 16.95
C GLN A 172 22.70 -6.85 15.57
N SER A 173 22.82 -5.53 15.46
CA SER A 173 22.56 -4.78 14.24
C SER A 173 23.52 -5.07 13.07
N GLY A 174 24.67 -5.65 13.32
CA GLY A 174 25.64 -6.04 12.28
C GLY A 174 25.45 -7.44 11.71
N PHE A 175 24.75 -8.32 12.43
CA PHE A 175 24.74 -9.74 12.12
C PHE A 175 24.07 -10.09 10.78
N ILE A 176 22.96 -9.44 10.45
CA ILE A 176 22.25 -9.68 9.18
C ILE A 176 23.01 -9.03 8.02
N THR A 177 23.62 -7.88 8.24
CA THR A 177 24.45 -7.21 7.21
C THR A 177 25.66 -8.05 6.87
N ASP A 178 26.31 -8.67 7.88
CA ASP A 178 27.49 -9.52 7.70
C ASP A 178 27.17 -10.89 7.08
N MET A 179 26.00 -11.46 7.41
CA MET A 179 25.59 -12.77 6.86
C MET A 179 24.99 -12.70 5.47
N GLY A 180 24.45 -11.57 5.08
CA GLY A 180 23.63 -11.41 3.89
C GLY A 180 22.23 -12.01 4.03
N TYR A 181 21.32 -11.50 3.22
CA TYR A 181 19.89 -11.82 3.23
C TYR A 181 19.59 -13.32 3.00
N GLU A 182 20.30 -13.94 2.05
CA GLU A 182 20.08 -15.36 1.71
C GLU A 182 20.42 -16.30 2.85
N THR A 183 21.53 -16.05 3.55
CA THR A 183 21.98 -16.87 4.67
C THR A 183 21.03 -16.72 5.86
N TYR A 184 20.58 -15.49 6.15
CA TYR A 184 19.59 -15.24 7.19
C TYR A 184 18.25 -15.94 6.90
N GLN A 185 17.79 -15.89 5.66
CA GLN A 185 16.58 -16.56 5.21
C GLN A 185 16.65 -18.08 5.42
N LYS A 186 17.82 -18.67 5.17
CA LYS A 186 18.04 -20.10 5.38
C LYS A 186 17.99 -20.47 6.86
N VAL A 187 18.70 -19.75 7.72
CA VAL A 187 18.71 -19.96 9.17
C VAL A 187 17.31 -19.78 9.76
N PHE A 188 16.59 -18.77 9.34
CA PHE A 188 15.22 -18.51 9.80
C PHE A 188 14.24 -19.60 9.36
N SER A 189 14.37 -20.10 8.15
CA SER A 189 13.54 -21.19 7.63
C SER A 189 13.82 -22.53 8.34
N GLU A 190 15.06 -22.78 8.72
CA GLU A 190 15.44 -23.93 9.53
C GLU A 190 14.88 -23.84 10.95
N ALA A 191 14.96 -22.67 11.59
CA ALA A 191 14.41 -22.43 12.92
C ALA A 191 12.88 -22.61 13.01
N ILE A 192 12.16 -22.24 11.95
CA ILE A 192 10.70 -22.45 11.87
C ILE A 192 10.35 -23.94 11.72
N ARG A 193 11.19 -24.74 11.09
CA ARG A 193 10.94 -26.18 10.91
C ARG A 193 11.17 -26.99 12.18
N GLU A 194 11.90 -26.44 13.14
CA GLU A 194 12.19 -27.09 14.42
C GLU A 194 11.15 -26.75 15.52
N LEU A 195 10.21 -25.84 15.23
CA LEU A 195 9.06 -25.48 16.08
C LEU A 195 7.80 -26.24 15.62
#